data_7843ea14d0559e584410eb35c777c92b
#
_entry.id   7843ea14d0559e584410eb35c777c92b
#
_cell.length_a   1.000
_cell.length_b   1.000
_cell.length_c   1.000
_cell.angle_alpha   90.00
_cell.angle_beta   90.00
_cell.angle_gamma   90.00
#
_symmetry.space_group_name_H-M   'P 1'
#
loop_
_entity.id
_entity.type
_entity.pdbx_description
1 polymer ?
#
loop_
_entity_poly.entity_id
_entity_poly.type
_entity_poly.pdbx_seq_one_letter_code
_entity_poly.pdbx_strand_id
1 'polypeptide(L)'
;MIEEPAMITESKQAEPGQMKAIVRERFGSPDVLQLKEIEKPAPNDVRGVLVKVYASSVNPADRYDVNGMSFALRLVLPLFRMGVGVRRPKEPQVGTDLAGTVEAVSSNVTQFKPGDEVYGVGFHGYAEYAVARENRVALKPKNRSFEESAAVPIAGFTALQALRNHGRIEPGKKVLINGAGGGVGTFAVQIAKSFGAEVTAVTNTQNLDMARSLGADHVIDYTKEDFTKNEQRYDLICDIASAHSPSSYKRIMNPNGICVIVGFRNKVISRLIYFVIRKRFSTGDKKFKFFVAKSNQEDLAFMKELMEAGKITPVIDRRYQLSETPQAIKYLGEGKARGKIVITIVDDQQPSRGPSTKEAWQ
;
A
#
# COMPACT_ATOMS: atom_id res chain seq x y z
N MET A 1 -20.12 21.50 -43.75
CA MET A 1 -18.93 21.55 -42.90
C MET A 1 -18.80 20.16 -42.31
N ILE A 2 -17.81 19.43 -42.73
CA ILE A 2 -17.52 18.06 -42.29
C ILE A 2 -16.45 18.22 -41.22
N GLU A 3 -16.77 17.86 -39.96
CA GLU A 3 -15.80 17.84 -38.88
C GLU A 3 -14.78 16.72 -39.12
N GLU A 4 -13.50 17.08 -39.16
CA GLU A 4 -12.38 16.13 -39.15
C GLU A 4 -12.35 15.34 -37.83
N PRO A 5 -12.16 14.02 -37.87
CA PRO A 5 -11.99 13.25 -36.64
C PRO A 5 -10.63 13.55 -36.01
N ALA A 6 -10.64 13.82 -34.71
CA ALA A 6 -9.45 14.04 -33.91
C ALA A 6 -8.45 12.89 -34.09
N MET A 7 -7.22 13.22 -34.48
CA MET A 7 -6.11 12.29 -34.61
C MET A 7 -5.84 11.64 -33.26
N ILE A 8 -6.03 10.32 -33.19
CA ILE A 8 -5.55 9.48 -32.11
C ILE A 8 -4.02 9.52 -32.19
N THR A 9 -3.39 10.18 -31.24
CA THR A 9 -1.93 10.19 -31.09
C THR A 9 -1.46 8.77 -30.78
N GLU A 10 -0.92 8.08 -31.78
CA GLU A 10 -0.20 6.82 -31.58
C GLU A 10 0.89 7.02 -30.51
N SER A 11 0.84 6.18 -29.48
CA SER A 11 1.90 6.13 -28.46
C SER A 11 3.18 5.63 -29.13
N LYS A 12 4.13 6.54 -29.43
CA LYS A 12 5.47 6.16 -29.89
C LYS A 12 6.06 5.12 -28.92
N GLN A 13 6.43 3.96 -29.44
CA GLN A 13 7.27 3.02 -28.69
C GLN A 13 8.61 3.67 -28.38
N ALA A 14 9.12 3.43 -27.16
CA ALA A 14 10.43 3.96 -26.76
C ALA A 14 11.55 3.39 -27.65
N GLU A 15 12.60 4.18 -27.88
CA GLU A 15 13.77 3.71 -28.64
C GLU A 15 14.43 2.50 -27.96
N PRO A 16 15.13 1.63 -28.71
CA PRO A 16 15.84 0.48 -28.13
C PRO A 16 16.80 0.94 -27.03
N GLY A 17 16.65 0.37 -25.80
CA GLY A 17 17.45 0.74 -24.65
C GLY A 17 16.86 1.87 -23.80
N GLN A 18 15.74 2.47 -24.19
CA GLN A 18 15.01 3.48 -23.40
C GLN A 18 13.68 2.93 -22.87
N MET A 19 13.14 3.59 -21.85
CA MET A 19 11.84 3.29 -21.25
C MET A 19 11.13 4.55 -20.78
N LYS A 20 9.81 4.51 -20.74
CA LYS A 20 8.99 5.57 -20.12
C LYS A 20 8.97 5.37 -18.61
N ALA A 21 9.16 6.47 -17.88
CA ALA A 21 9.12 6.48 -16.42
C ALA A 21 8.61 7.82 -15.88
N ILE A 22 8.00 7.79 -14.72
CA ILE A 22 7.69 8.99 -13.95
C ILE A 22 8.93 9.41 -13.17
N VAL A 23 9.35 10.63 -13.39
CA VAL A 23 10.53 11.22 -12.74
C VAL A 23 10.23 12.56 -12.10
N ARG A 24 11.08 12.96 -11.14
CA ARG A 24 11.08 14.27 -10.51
C ARG A 24 12.50 14.82 -10.42
N GLU A 25 12.66 16.10 -10.61
CA GLU A 25 13.96 16.78 -10.45
C GLU A 25 14.09 17.47 -9.08
N ARG A 26 12.95 17.69 -8.40
CA ARG A 26 12.86 18.35 -7.10
C ARG A 26 11.76 17.75 -6.26
N PHE A 27 11.81 18.00 -4.96
CA PHE A 27 10.67 17.75 -4.08
C PHE A 27 9.59 18.82 -4.28
N GLY A 28 8.32 18.44 -4.11
CA GLY A 28 7.19 19.36 -4.23
C GLY A 28 5.85 18.64 -4.26
N SER A 29 4.80 19.38 -4.66
CA SER A 29 3.49 18.78 -4.92
C SER A 29 3.59 17.73 -6.04
N PRO A 30 2.62 16.83 -6.21
CA PRO A 30 2.63 15.85 -7.29
C PRO A 30 2.82 16.44 -8.71
N ASP A 31 2.59 17.74 -8.89
CA ASP A 31 2.80 18.45 -10.17
C ASP A 31 4.28 18.51 -10.61
N VAL A 32 5.23 18.19 -9.73
CA VAL A 32 6.66 18.09 -10.09
C VAL A 32 6.99 16.80 -10.85
N LEU A 33 6.07 15.86 -10.89
CA LEU A 33 6.24 14.59 -11.57
C LEU A 33 6.02 14.76 -13.07
N GLN A 34 6.90 14.18 -13.86
CA GLN A 34 6.89 14.22 -15.32
C GLN A 34 7.10 12.83 -15.89
N LEU A 35 6.35 12.48 -16.92
CA LEU A 35 6.63 11.31 -17.75
C LEU A 35 7.81 11.66 -18.68
N LYS A 36 8.88 10.87 -18.59
CA LYS A 36 10.07 11.03 -19.45
C LYS A 36 10.54 9.69 -19.98
N GLU A 37 11.23 9.72 -21.10
CA GLU A 37 12.04 8.62 -21.59
C GLU A 37 13.39 8.68 -20.87
N ILE A 38 13.82 7.55 -20.31
CA ILE A 38 15.08 7.39 -19.59
C ILE A 38 15.71 6.07 -19.98
N GLU A 39 16.99 5.88 -19.68
CA GLU A 39 17.68 4.63 -19.91
C GLU A 39 17.03 3.46 -19.15
N LYS A 40 16.81 2.34 -19.84
CA LYS A 40 16.31 1.10 -19.26
C LYS A 40 17.35 0.54 -18.30
N PRO A 41 17.00 0.25 -17.02
CA PRO A 41 17.97 -0.26 -16.07
C PRO A 41 18.38 -1.70 -16.42
N ALA A 42 19.62 -2.04 -16.07
CA ALA A 42 20.11 -3.41 -16.12
C ALA A 42 20.07 -4.05 -14.72
N PRO A 43 19.91 -5.37 -14.61
CA PRO A 43 20.02 -6.07 -13.34
C PRO A 43 21.51 -6.13 -12.94
N ASN A 44 22.02 -5.02 -12.39
CA ASN A 44 23.41 -4.80 -12.06
C ASN A 44 23.75 -5.06 -10.59
N ASP A 45 22.76 -5.32 -9.77
CA ASP A 45 22.93 -5.63 -8.35
C ASP A 45 23.08 -7.14 -8.14
N VAL A 46 23.84 -7.53 -7.15
CA VAL A 46 24.00 -8.92 -6.70
C VAL A 46 22.64 -9.43 -6.20
N ARG A 47 21.81 -10.08 -7.01
CA ARG A 47 20.43 -10.52 -6.85
C ARG A 47 19.37 -9.58 -7.42
N GLY A 48 19.71 -8.86 -8.49
CA GLY A 48 18.78 -8.01 -9.21
C GLY A 48 17.85 -8.80 -10.13
N VAL A 49 16.57 -8.52 -10.04
CA VAL A 49 15.53 -9.03 -10.94
C VAL A 49 15.00 -7.84 -11.72
N LEU A 50 15.23 -7.80 -13.04
CA LEU A 50 14.63 -6.81 -13.92
C LEU A 50 13.22 -7.26 -14.30
N VAL A 51 12.24 -6.44 -13.98
CA VAL A 51 10.81 -6.72 -14.22
C VAL A 51 10.30 -5.76 -15.28
N LYS A 52 9.70 -6.27 -16.35
CA LYS A 52 8.80 -5.52 -17.23
C LYS A 52 7.51 -5.30 -16.46
N VAL A 53 7.23 -4.05 -16.09
CA VAL A 53 6.12 -3.71 -15.19
C VAL A 53 4.84 -3.53 -15.99
N TYR A 54 3.79 -4.24 -15.62
CA TYR A 54 2.46 -4.10 -16.20
C TYR A 54 1.58 -3.20 -15.35
N ALA A 55 1.73 -3.27 -14.03
CA ALA A 55 1.00 -2.43 -13.11
C ALA A 55 1.80 -2.10 -11.86
N SER A 56 1.50 -0.96 -11.27
CA SER A 56 1.99 -0.50 -9.98
C SER A 56 0.83 -0.02 -9.11
N SER A 57 1.09 0.38 -7.86
CA SER A 57 0.05 0.96 -7.01
C SER A 57 0.55 2.11 -6.15
N VAL A 58 -0.37 3.04 -5.83
CA VAL A 58 -0.02 4.25 -5.06
C VAL A 58 -0.15 3.99 -3.57
N ASN A 59 0.87 4.44 -2.83
CA ASN A 59 0.94 4.34 -1.38
C ASN A 59 1.18 5.71 -0.73
N PRO A 60 0.79 5.91 0.54
CA PRO A 60 1.13 7.13 1.27
C PRO A 60 2.63 7.44 1.30
N ALA A 61 3.48 6.39 1.28
CA ALA A 61 4.94 6.54 1.23
C ALA A 61 5.40 7.26 -0.04
N ASP A 62 4.80 6.94 -1.20
CA ASP A 62 5.14 7.58 -2.48
C ASP A 62 4.86 9.08 -2.45
N ARG A 63 3.73 9.48 -1.83
CA ARG A 63 3.41 10.90 -1.64
C ARG A 63 4.42 11.60 -0.74
N TYR A 64 4.86 10.96 0.36
CA TYR A 64 5.90 11.52 1.23
C TYR A 64 7.24 11.61 0.51
N ASP A 65 7.53 10.64 -0.33
CA ASP A 65 8.73 10.64 -1.14
C ASP A 65 8.72 11.80 -2.15
N VAL A 66 7.62 12.02 -2.86
CA VAL A 66 7.45 13.13 -3.82
C VAL A 66 7.52 14.49 -3.13
N ASN A 67 6.79 14.68 -2.03
CA ASN A 67 6.74 15.95 -1.31
C ASN A 67 8.07 16.29 -0.61
N GLY A 68 8.92 15.30 -0.39
CA GLY A 68 10.09 15.40 0.46
C GLY A 68 9.71 15.45 1.94
N MET A 69 10.69 15.14 2.77
CA MET A 69 10.51 15.16 4.21
C MET A 69 10.45 16.61 4.73
N SER A 70 9.42 16.94 5.54
CA SER A 70 9.33 18.25 6.15
C SER A 70 10.59 18.56 6.99
N PHE A 71 10.99 19.84 7.03
CA PHE A 71 12.17 20.29 7.80
C PHE A 71 12.14 19.80 9.26
N ALA A 72 10.96 19.83 9.89
CA ALA A 72 10.79 19.35 11.27
C ALA A 72 11.06 17.85 11.42
N LEU A 73 10.65 17.02 10.44
CA LEU A 73 10.92 15.58 10.47
C LEU A 73 12.40 15.27 10.22
N ARG A 74 13.08 16.07 9.41
CA ARG A 74 14.54 15.98 9.19
C ARG A 74 15.36 16.25 10.45
N LEU A 75 14.88 17.12 11.33
CA LEU A 75 15.52 17.42 12.62
C LEU A 75 15.36 16.28 13.64
N VAL A 76 14.22 15.60 13.64
CA VAL A 76 13.86 14.57 14.63
C VAL A 76 14.38 13.17 14.25
N LEU A 77 14.59 12.90 12.97
CA LEU A 77 14.98 11.58 12.47
C LEU A 77 16.29 11.64 11.65
N PRO A 78 17.45 11.82 12.30
CA PRO A 78 18.74 11.91 11.60
C PRO A 78 19.09 10.65 10.80
N LEU A 79 18.61 9.47 11.18
CA LEU A 79 18.79 8.20 10.43
C LEU A 79 18.12 8.22 9.04
N PHE A 80 16.99 8.95 8.88
CA PHE A 80 16.36 9.12 7.57
C PHE A 80 17.10 10.11 6.65
N ARG A 81 18.04 10.91 7.20
CA ARG A 81 18.85 11.84 6.38
C ARG A 81 19.81 11.16 5.43
N MET A 82 20.21 9.91 5.70
CA MET A 82 21.21 9.20 4.89
C MET A 82 20.65 8.66 3.56
N GLY A 83 19.34 8.46 3.47
CA GLY A 83 18.67 7.90 2.28
C GLY A 83 17.98 8.92 1.37
N VAL A 84 17.56 10.07 1.91
CA VAL A 84 16.81 11.08 1.15
C VAL A 84 17.67 12.33 0.99
N GLY A 85 17.86 12.81 -0.24
CA GLY A 85 18.62 14.04 -0.53
C GLY A 85 18.07 15.24 0.25
N VAL A 86 18.94 16.17 0.66
CA VAL A 86 18.51 17.31 1.53
C VAL A 86 17.80 18.38 0.73
N ARG A 87 18.21 18.64 -0.52
CA ARG A 87 17.64 19.69 -1.40
C ARG A 87 17.06 19.14 -2.70
N ARG A 88 17.62 18.02 -3.20
CA ARG A 88 17.15 17.33 -4.39
C ARG A 88 17.00 15.83 -4.07
N PRO A 89 16.08 15.11 -4.71
CA PRO A 89 16.01 13.67 -4.57
C PRO A 89 17.33 13.05 -5.08
N LYS A 90 17.80 12.00 -4.40
CA LYS A 90 18.97 11.24 -4.86
C LYS A 90 18.64 10.45 -6.13
N GLU A 91 17.45 9.89 -6.15
CA GLU A 91 16.90 9.15 -7.28
C GLU A 91 15.73 9.92 -7.86
N PRO A 92 15.71 10.22 -9.15
CA PRO A 92 14.62 10.97 -9.78
C PRO A 92 13.34 10.15 -9.94
N GLN A 93 13.44 8.82 -10.09
CA GLN A 93 12.31 7.94 -10.29
C GLN A 93 11.53 7.70 -8.99
N VAL A 94 10.27 7.30 -9.11
CA VAL A 94 9.35 7.08 -7.99
C VAL A 94 8.55 5.79 -8.15
N GLY A 95 7.82 5.40 -7.08
CA GLY A 95 7.01 4.20 -7.05
C GLY A 95 7.71 3.01 -6.43
N THR A 96 6.95 2.19 -5.72
CA THR A 96 7.50 1.06 -4.95
C THR A 96 6.83 -0.27 -5.26
N ASP A 97 5.51 -0.33 -5.33
CA ASP A 97 4.80 -1.56 -5.69
C ASP A 97 4.96 -1.86 -7.18
N LEU A 98 5.03 -3.12 -7.54
CA LEU A 98 5.03 -3.57 -8.93
C LEU A 98 4.40 -4.96 -9.09
N ALA A 99 3.88 -5.21 -10.28
CA ALA A 99 3.59 -6.54 -10.79
C ALA A 99 3.91 -6.55 -12.30
N GLY A 100 4.50 -7.65 -12.76
CA GLY A 100 4.95 -7.75 -14.14
C GLY A 100 5.65 -9.08 -14.41
N THR A 101 6.35 -9.14 -15.53
CA THR A 101 7.09 -10.32 -15.98
C THR A 101 8.59 -10.09 -15.83
N VAL A 102 9.31 -11.09 -15.35
CA VAL A 102 10.77 -11.06 -15.28
C VAL A 102 11.34 -10.98 -16.69
N GLU A 103 12.06 -9.92 -16.97
CA GLU A 103 12.76 -9.69 -18.26
C GLU A 103 14.15 -10.30 -18.26
N ALA A 104 14.90 -10.05 -17.18
CA ALA A 104 16.26 -10.57 -17.01
C ALA A 104 16.59 -10.68 -15.51
N VAL A 105 17.58 -11.49 -15.20
CA VAL A 105 18.09 -11.67 -13.84
C VAL A 105 19.61 -11.59 -13.81
N SER A 106 20.18 -11.12 -12.70
CA SER A 106 21.62 -11.20 -12.48
C SER A 106 22.06 -12.64 -12.20
N SER A 107 23.35 -12.92 -12.40
CA SER A 107 23.92 -14.28 -12.28
C SER A 107 23.70 -14.97 -10.94
N ASN A 108 23.48 -14.20 -9.87
CA ASN A 108 23.30 -14.73 -8.52
C ASN A 108 21.82 -14.93 -8.12
N VAL A 109 20.87 -14.63 -9.00
CA VAL A 109 19.45 -14.92 -8.78
C VAL A 109 19.19 -16.39 -9.05
N THR A 110 18.53 -17.05 -8.12
CA THR A 110 18.29 -18.50 -8.18
C THR A 110 16.82 -18.87 -8.19
N GLN A 111 15.93 -17.97 -7.76
CA GLN A 111 14.50 -18.27 -7.55
C GLN A 111 13.62 -17.83 -8.71
N PHE A 112 14.14 -17.01 -9.61
CA PHE A 112 13.37 -16.47 -10.74
C PHE A 112 14.14 -16.61 -12.04
N LYS A 113 13.40 -16.70 -13.14
CA LYS A 113 13.91 -16.74 -14.51
C LYS A 113 13.10 -15.82 -15.42
N PRO A 114 13.65 -15.40 -16.57
CA PRO A 114 12.88 -14.69 -17.59
C PRO A 114 11.58 -15.40 -17.93
N GLY A 115 10.49 -14.62 -18.02
CA GLY A 115 9.14 -15.11 -18.26
C GLY A 115 8.30 -15.39 -17.00
N ASP A 116 8.90 -15.43 -15.81
CA ASP A 116 8.11 -15.61 -14.57
C ASP A 116 7.26 -14.36 -14.29
N GLU A 117 5.99 -14.55 -13.97
CA GLU A 117 5.10 -13.49 -13.51
C GLU A 117 5.31 -13.27 -12.02
N VAL A 118 5.67 -12.03 -11.66
CA VAL A 118 6.02 -11.65 -10.28
C VAL A 118 5.27 -10.43 -9.81
N TYR A 119 5.19 -10.28 -8.48
CA TYR A 119 4.71 -9.08 -7.83
C TYR A 119 5.52 -8.81 -6.56
N GLY A 120 5.59 -7.57 -6.12
CA GLY A 120 6.33 -7.22 -4.93
C GLY A 120 6.73 -5.76 -4.86
N VAL A 121 7.89 -5.51 -4.25
CA VAL A 121 8.44 -4.17 -4.04
C VAL A 121 9.76 -4.04 -4.79
N GLY A 122 9.79 -3.10 -5.71
CA GLY A 122 10.98 -2.75 -6.48
C GLY A 122 11.42 -1.31 -6.26
N PHE A 123 12.41 -0.92 -7.05
CA PHE A 123 12.84 0.46 -7.19
C PHE A 123 12.23 1.03 -8.47
N HIS A 124 11.58 2.19 -8.34
CA HIS A 124 11.02 2.92 -9.49
C HIS A 124 9.83 2.20 -10.17
N GLY A 125 8.85 1.80 -9.36
CA GLY A 125 7.67 1.07 -9.83
C GLY A 125 6.75 1.83 -10.80
N TYR A 126 6.90 3.15 -10.95
CA TYR A 126 6.16 3.94 -11.96
C TYR A 126 6.99 4.09 -13.24
N ALA A 127 7.34 2.98 -13.86
CA ALA A 127 8.11 2.89 -15.08
C ALA A 127 7.81 1.59 -15.82
N GLU A 128 8.11 1.53 -17.13
CA GLU A 128 7.93 0.32 -17.94
C GLU A 128 8.84 -0.85 -17.48
N TYR A 129 9.98 -0.54 -16.87
CA TYR A 129 10.89 -1.51 -16.27
C TYR A 129 11.37 -1.04 -14.91
N ALA A 130 11.48 -1.98 -13.99
CA ALA A 130 11.99 -1.74 -12.64
C ALA A 130 12.90 -2.87 -12.17
N VAL A 131 13.91 -2.55 -11.36
CA VAL A 131 14.74 -3.56 -10.72
C VAL A 131 14.23 -3.83 -9.32
N ALA A 132 14.08 -5.11 -8.98
CA ALA A 132 13.72 -5.56 -7.65
C ALA A 132 14.80 -6.51 -7.09
N ARG A 133 14.89 -6.56 -5.76
CA ARG A 133 15.71 -7.60 -5.11
C ARG A 133 14.93 -8.90 -5.07
N GLU A 134 15.62 -10.03 -5.29
CA GLU A 134 15.04 -11.36 -5.27
C GLU A 134 14.16 -11.62 -4.03
N ASN A 135 14.62 -11.21 -2.85
CA ASN A 135 13.91 -11.39 -1.59
C ASN A 135 12.76 -10.38 -1.33
N ARG A 136 12.41 -9.55 -2.32
CA ARG A 136 11.32 -8.55 -2.23
C ARG A 136 10.23 -8.76 -3.26
N VAL A 137 10.32 -9.82 -4.05
CA VAL A 137 9.31 -10.23 -5.02
C VAL A 137 8.92 -11.69 -4.78
N ALA A 138 7.73 -12.05 -5.23
CA ALA A 138 7.21 -13.42 -5.21
C ALA A 138 6.47 -13.70 -6.53
N LEU A 139 6.24 -14.96 -6.83
CA LEU A 139 5.41 -15.34 -7.98
C LEU A 139 3.99 -14.78 -7.82
N LYS A 140 3.48 -14.18 -8.87
CA LYS A 140 2.13 -13.62 -8.92
C LYS A 140 1.07 -14.73 -8.66
N PRO A 141 -0.02 -14.42 -7.92
CA PRO A 141 -1.14 -15.34 -7.82
C PRO A 141 -1.72 -15.66 -9.20
N LYS A 142 -1.95 -16.94 -9.46
CA LYS A 142 -2.43 -17.42 -10.77
C LYS A 142 -3.85 -16.93 -11.12
N ASN A 143 -4.66 -16.68 -10.11
CA ASN A 143 -6.06 -16.25 -10.23
C ASN A 143 -6.24 -14.73 -10.11
N ARG A 144 -5.17 -13.96 -10.26
CA ARG A 144 -5.20 -12.49 -10.17
C ARG A 144 -4.51 -11.84 -11.35
N SER A 145 -5.05 -10.69 -11.78
CA SER A 145 -4.42 -9.84 -12.79
C SER A 145 -3.14 -9.18 -12.25
N PHE A 146 -2.33 -8.57 -13.11
CA PHE A 146 -1.20 -7.75 -12.69
C PHE A 146 -1.64 -6.56 -11.86
N GLU A 147 -2.75 -5.91 -12.19
CA GLU A 147 -3.31 -4.79 -11.44
C GLU A 147 -3.72 -5.18 -10.02
N GLU A 148 -4.47 -6.30 -9.88
CA GLU A 148 -4.83 -6.83 -8.56
C GLU A 148 -3.59 -7.19 -7.75
N SER A 149 -2.59 -7.81 -8.39
CA SER A 149 -1.34 -8.20 -7.73
C SER A 149 -0.50 -7.00 -7.32
N ALA A 150 -0.40 -5.95 -8.15
CA ALA A 150 0.29 -4.71 -7.83
C ALA A 150 -0.36 -3.94 -6.67
N ALA A 151 -1.66 -4.13 -6.44
CA ALA A 151 -2.37 -3.49 -5.33
C ALA A 151 -1.99 -4.05 -3.94
N VAL A 152 -1.29 -5.19 -3.88
CA VAL A 152 -1.10 -5.94 -2.63
C VAL A 152 0.16 -5.55 -1.86
N PRO A 153 1.37 -5.41 -2.43
CA PRO A 153 2.61 -5.55 -1.67
C PRO A 153 2.66 -4.70 -0.40
N ILE A 154 2.82 -3.38 -0.50
CA ILE A 154 2.98 -2.53 0.70
C ILE A 154 1.75 -2.60 1.61
N ALA A 155 0.55 -2.51 1.05
CA ALA A 155 -0.67 -2.50 1.86
C ALA A 155 -0.94 -3.85 2.53
N GLY A 156 -0.79 -4.94 1.78
CA GLY A 156 -1.05 -6.30 2.25
C GLY A 156 -0.08 -6.74 3.34
N PHE A 157 1.24 -6.62 3.13
CA PHE A 157 2.18 -7.01 4.17
C PHE A 157 2.15 -6.07 5.38
N THR A 158 1.79 -4.79 5.21
CA THR A 158 1.58 -3.88 6.33
C THR A 158 0.43 -4.36 7.21
N ALA A 159 -0.71 -4.73 6.61
CA ALA A 159 -1.84 -5.30 7.33
C ALA A 159 -1.49 -6.63 8.00
N LEU A 160 -0.83 -7.53 7.28
CA LEU A 160 -0.42 -8.85 7.78
C LEU A 160 0.53 -8.73 8.98
N GLN A 161 1.58 -7.91 8.87
CA GLN A 161 2.54 -7.71 9.96
C GLN A 161 1.89 -7.03 11.17
N ALA A 162 0.97 -6.08 10.95
CA ALA A 162 0.21 -5.45 12.03
C ALA A 162 -0.56 -6.49 12.85
N LEU A 163 -1.29 -7.36 12.16
CA LEU A 163 -2.16 -8.34 12.81
C LEU A 163 -1.39 -9.55 13.34
N ARG A 164 -0.58 -10.20 12.50
CA ARG A 164 0.13 -11.45 12.84
C ARG A 164 1.33 -11.20 13.75
N ASN A 165 2.29 -10.38 13.30
CA ASN A 165 3.58 -10.28 13.98
C ASN A 165 3.51 -9.37 15.21
N HIS A 166 2.79 -8.28 15.12
CA HIS A 166 2.69 -7.28 16.18
C HIS A 166 1.43 -7.45 17.02
N GLY A 167 0.30 -7.74 16.39
CA GLY A 167 -1.00 -7.93 17.04
C GLY A 167 -1.17 -9.28 17.71
N ARG A 168 -0.47 -10.31 17.22
CA ARG A 168 -0.61 -11.70 17.69
C ARG A 168 -2.06 -12.15 17.61
N ILE A 169 -2.65 -11.96 16.42
CA ILE A 169 -4.02 -12.36 16.15
C ILE A 169 -4.21 -13.88 16.30
N GLU A 170 -5.31 -14.28 16.87
CA GLU A 170 -5.70 -15.67 17.08
C GLU A 170 -7.20 -15.84 16.81
N PRO A 171 -7.67 -17.05 16.49
CA PRO A 171 -9.10 -17.31 16.31
C PRO A 171 -9.93 -16.89 17.53
N GLY A 172 -11.12 -16.32 17.31
CA GLY A 172 -12.04 -15.87 18.34
C GLY A 172 -11.68 -14.54 19.00
N LYS A 173 -10.52 -13.95 18.73
CA LYS A 173 -10.18 -12.61 19.26
C LYS A 173 -11.07 -11.53 18.67
N LYS A 174 -11.46 -10.57 19.52
CA LYS A 174 -12.17 -9.35 19.12
C LYS A 174 -11.17 -8.32 18.61
N VAL A 175 -11.26 -8.01 17.31
CA VAL A 175 -10.34 -7.12 16.61
C VAL A 175 -11.05 -5.88 16.11
N LEU A 176 -10.57 -4.70 16.51
CA LEU A 176 -11.02 -3.43 15.94
C LEU A 176 -10.01 -2.96 14.89
N ILE A 177 -10.51 -2.61 13.71
CA ILE A 177 -9.70 -2.07 12.60
C ILE A 177 -10.16 -0.63 12.33
N ASN A 178 -9.36 0.35 12.77
CA ASN A 178 -9.62 1.76 12.52
C ASN A 178 -9.00 2.20 11.20
N GLY A 179 -9.82 2.72 10.28
CA GLY A 179 -9.44 3.06 8.90
C GLY A 179 -9.67 1.92 7.92
N ALA A 180 -10.68 1.09 8.17
CA ALA A 180 -11.01 -0.12 7.41
C ALA A 180 -11.30 0.14 5.92
N GLY A 181 -11.72 1.35 5.52
CA GLY A 181 -12.04 1.69 4.12
C GLY A 181 -10.85 2.04 3.24
N GLY A 182 -9.64 2.16 3.79
CA GLY A 182 -8.43 2.50 3.03
C GLY A 182 -7.66 1.29 2.53
N GLY A 183 -6.57 1.52 1.77
CA GLY A 183 -5.79 0.44 1.15
C GLY A 183 -5.31 -0.63 2.12
N VAL A 184 -4.68 -0.25 3.25
CA VAL A 184 -4.26 -1.20 4.29
C VAL A 184 -5.47 -1.79 5.02
N GLY A 185 -6.52 -0.98 5.25
CA GLY A 185 -7.70 -1.38 6.01
C GLY A 185 -8.51 -2.49 5.35
N THR A 186 -8.70 -2.43 4.04
CA THR A 186 -9.42 -3.45 3.29
C THR A 186 -8.73 -4.83 3.35
N PHE A 187 -7.38 -4.85 3.35
CA PHE A 187 -6.63 -6.07 3.61
C PHE A 187 -6.72 -6.51 5.07
N ALA A 188 -6.64 -5.56 6.01
CA ALA A 188 -6.67 -5.89 7.43
C ALA A 188 -7.98 -6.59 7.84
N VAL A 189 -9.13 -6.15 7.32
CA VAL A 189 -10.43 -6.80 7.55
C VAL A 189 -10.38 -8.25 7.07
N GLN A 190 -10.02 -8.49 5.82
CA GLN A 190 -10.00 -9.82 5.21
C GLN A 190 -8.97 -10.75 5.87
N ILE A 191 -7.77 -10.24 6.17
CA ILE A 191 -6.74 -11.00 6.88
C ILE A 191 -7.24 -11.38 8.28
N ALA A 192 -7.82 -10.45 9.05
CA ALA A 192 -8.34 -10.77 10.38
C ALA A 192 -9.42 -11.83 10.32
N LYS A 193 -10.32 -11.77 9.34
CA LYS A 193 -11.33 -12.81 9.11
C LYS A 193 -10.70 -14.15 8.73
N SER A 194 -9.66 -14.17 7.91
CA SER A 194 -8.95 -15.41 7.53
C SER A 194 -8.27 -16.11 8.72
N PHE A 195 -7.95 -15.34 9.77
CA PHE A 195 -7.47 -15.86 11.06
C PHE A 195 -8.59 -16.26 12.04
N GLY A 196 -9.86 -16.15 11.64
CA GLY A 196 -11.01 -16.52 12.50
C GLY A 196 -11.33 -15.52 13.60
N ALA A 197 -10.95 -14.25 13.44
CA ALA A 197 -11.27 -13.21 14.42
C ALA A 197 -12.72 -12.68 14.26
N GLU A 198 -13.26 -12.13 15.34
CA GLU A 198 -14.46 -11.26 15.32
C GLU A 198 -14.02 -9.83 15.01
N VAL A 199 -14.43 -9.30 13.86
CA VAL A 199 -13.89 -8.04 13.30
C VAL A 199 -14.91 -6.91 13.40
N THR A 200 -14.52 -5.84 14.11
CA THR A 200 -15.20 -4.54 14.07
C THR A 200 -14.42 -3.57 13.18
N ALA A 201 -15.04 -3.14 12.08
CA ALA A 201 -14.44 -2.20 11.13
C ALA A 201 -14.94 -0.78 11.39
N VAL A 202 -14.00 0.17 11.58
CA VAL A 202 -14.31 1.60 11.74
C VAL A 202 -13.98 2.31 10.42
N THR A 203 -15.00 2.93 9.83
CA THR A 203 -14.88 3.63 8.56
C THR A 203 -15.90 4.78 8.46
N ASN A 204 -16.01 5.47 7.32
CA ASN A 204 -17.04 6.48 7.07
C ASN A 204 -18.30 5.83 6.49
N THR A 205 -19.40 6.60 6.45
CA THR A 205 -20.72 6.15 5.95
C THR A 205 -20.62 5.46 4.59
N GLN A 206 -19.85 6.01 3.66
CA GLN A 206 -19.76 5.53 2.27
C GLN A 206 -19.06 4.17 2.12
N ASN A 207 -18.33 3.71 3.15
CA ASN A 207 -17.55 2.47 3.10
C ASN A 207 -18.10 1.38 4.01
N LEU A 208 -19.27 1.57 4.64
CA LEU A 208 -19.85 0.60 5.58
C LEU A 208 -20.18 -0.72 4.87
N ASP A 209 -20.84 -0.65 3.72
CA ASP A 209 -21.24 -1.85 2.98
C ASP A 209 -20.03 -2.60 2.41
N MET A 210 -19.04 -1.88 1.91
CA MET A 210 -17.76 -2.48 1.53
C MET A 210 -17.11 -3.21 2.72
N ALA A 211 -17.07 -2.61 3.90
CA ALA A 211 -16.47 -3.27 5.07
C ALA A 211 -17.24 -4.55 5.47
N ARG A 212 -18.58 -4.56 5.39
CA ARG A 212 -19.41 -5.75 5.60
C ARG A 212 -19.10 -6.84 4.57
N SER A 213 -19.04 -6.49 3.30
CA SER A 213 -18.76 -7.47 2.23
C SER A 213 -17.35 -8.05 2.30
N LEU A 214 -16.38 -7.33 2.89
CA LEU A 214 -15.05 -7.83 3.17
C LEU A 214 -15.01 -8.76 4.40
N GLY A 215 -16.17 -8.98 5.05
CA GLY A 215 -16.33 -9.92 6.16
C GLY A 215 -16.29 -9.28 7.56
N ALA A 216 -16.40 -7.95 7.71
CA ALA A 216 -16.54 -7.36 9.03
C ALA A 216 -17.84 -7.79 9.70
N ASP A 217 -17.77 -8.33 10.93
CA ASP A 217 -18.92 -8.74 11.71
C ASP A 217 -19.70 -7.52 12.21
N HIS A 218 -18.97 -6.44 12.55
CA HIS A 218 -19.52 -5.17 13.01
C HIS A 218 -18.89 -4.02 12.26
N VAL A 219 -19.68 -2.96 12.03
CA VAL A 219 -19.18 -1.73 11.39
C VAL A 219 -19.57 -0.52 12.22
N ILE A 220 -18.64 0.42 12.36
CA ILE A 220 -18.82 1.68 13.08
C ILE A 220 -18.54 2.85 12.13
N ASP A 221 -19.52 3.76 12.04
CA ASP A 221 -19.37 5.00 11.28
C ASP A 221 -18.75 6.09 12.17
N TYR A 222 -17.45 6.33 12.01
CA TYR A 222 -16.75 7.35 12.79
C TYR A 222 -17.24 8.78 12.54
N THR A 223 -18.07 9.01 11.50
CA THR A 223 -18.67 10.32 11.23
C THR A 223 -19.89 10.58 12.09
N LYS A 224 -20.48 9.53 12.65
CA LYS A 224 -21.70 9.58 13.48
C LYS A 224 -21.43 9.31 14.95
N GLU A 225 -20.43 8.48 15.27
CA GLU A 225 -20.14 8.09 16.64
C GLU A 225 -18.62 7.98 16.93
N ASP A 226 -18.25 8.23 18.17
CA ASP A 226 -16.89 8.03 18.66
C ASP A 226 -16.74 6.62 19.23
N PHE A 227 -16.16 5.72 18.43
CA PHE A 227 -15.95 4.32 18.77
C PHE A 227 -15.15 4.12 20.07
N THR A 228 -14.38 5.12 20.51
CA THR A 228 -13.61 5.03 21.77
C THR A 228 -14.47 5.26 23.02
N LYS A 229 -15.74 5.60 22.84
CA LYS A 229 -16.70 5.84 23.96
C LYS A 229 -17.71 4.72 24.13
N ASN A 230 -17.76 3.72 23.22
CA ASN A 230 -18.65 2.59 23.35
C ASN A 230 -18.20 1.62 24.47
N GLU A 231 -19.06 0.71 24.88
CA GLU A 231 -18.80 -0.28 25.94
C GLU A 231 -18.02 -1.50 25.45
N GLN A 232 -17.89 -1.68 24.15
CA GLN A 232 -17.17 -2.79 23.54
C GLN A 232 -15.69 -2.76 23.90
N ARG A 233 -15.12 -3.94 24.10
CA ARG A 233 -13.70 -4.12 24.40
C ARG A 233 -13.06 -5.05 23.38
N TYR A 234 -11.80 -4.79 23.06
CA TYR A 234 -11.06 -5.47 22.00
C TYR A 234 -9.75 -6.05 22.53
N ASP A 235 -9.40 -7.23 22.04
CA ASP A 235 -8.13 -7.89 22.33
C ASP A 235 -7.01 -7.30 21.47
N LEU A 236 -7.37 -6.87 20.24
CA LEU A 236 -6.46 -6.25 19.30
C LEU A 236 -7.11 -5.02 18.65
N ILE A 237 -6.39 -3.92 18.64
CA ILE A 237 -6.73 -2.74 17.87
C ILE A 237 -5.67 -2.55 16.79
N CYS A 238 -6.05 -2.63 15.52
CA CYS A 238 -5.23 -2.27 14.38
C CYS A 238 -5.59 -0.84 13.95
N ASP A 239 -4.76 0.13 14.32
CA ASP A 239 -5.03 1.55 14.16
C ASP A 239 -4.28 2.12 12.95
N ILE A 240 -4.95 2.15 11.79
CA ILE A 240 -4.39 2.58 10.51
C ILE A 240 -4.56 4.09 10.32
N ALA A 241 -5.62 4.65 10.90
CA ALA A 241 -5.97 6.07 10.77
C ALA A 241 -5.94 6.80 12.12
N SER A 242 -4.87 6.63 12.88
CA SER A 242 -4.76 7.08 14.27
C SER A 242 -5.12 8.56 14.45
N ALA A 243 -6.14 8.80 15.26
CA ALA A 243 -6.64 10.13 15.58
C ALA A 243 -6.89 10.35 17.08
N HIS A 244 -6.95 9.30 17.88
CA HIS A 244 -7.30 9.32 19.29
C HIS A 244 -6.06 9.25 20.21
N SER A 245 -6.27 9.55 21.50
CA SER A 245 -5.22 9.46 22.50
C SER A 245 -4.99 8.01 22.96
N PRO A 246 -3.80 7.66 23.49
CA PRO A 246 -3.59 6.34 24.09
C PRO A 246 -4.58 6.02 25.22
N SER A 247 -5.01 7.02 26.00
CA SER A 247 -6.00 6.82 27.06
C SER A 247 -7.37 6.45 26.51
N SER A 248 -7.77 7.01 25.35
CA SER A 248 -9.01 6.64 24.66
C SER A 248 -8.97 5.17 24.21
N TYR A 249 -7.85 4.73 23.59
CA TYR A 249 -7.69 3.32 23.21
C TYR A 249 -7.66 2.40 24.44
N LYS A 250 -6.99 2.77 25.54
CA LYS A 250 -6.97 1.95 26.76
C LYS A 250 -8.37 1.64 27.31
N ARG A 251 -9.33 2.55 27.15
CA ARG A 251 -10.72 2.33 27.63
C ARG A 251 -11.41 1.18 26.91
N ILE A 252 -11.14 1.01 25.62
CA ILE A 252 -11.76 -0.01 24.78
C ILE A 252 -10.89 -1.26 24.57
N MET A 253 -9.79 -1.42 25.30
CA MET A 253 -8.95 -2.62 25.29
C MET A 253 -9.33 -3.55 26.42
N ASN A 254 -9.37 -4.85 26.14
CA ASN A 254 -9.39 -5.90 27.15
C ASN A 254 -8.10 -5.90 27.99
N PRO A 255 -8.07 -6.54 29.17
CA PRO A 255 -6.81 -6.88 29.87
C PRO A 255 -5.86 -7.60 28.91
N ASN A 256 -4.56 -7.27 28.95
CA ASN A 256 -3.53 -7.79 28.03
C ASN A 256 -3.73 -7.43 26.54
N GLY A 257 -4.70 -6.57 26.21
CA GLY A 257 -4.97 -6.15 24.85
C GLY A 257 -3.78 -5.42 24.19
N ILE A 258 -3.71 -5.50 22.87
CA ILE A 258 -2.64 -4.91 22.06
C ILE A 258 -3.25 -3.86 21.13
N CYS A 259 -2.68 -2.66 21.10
CA CYS A 259 -2.98 -1.65 20.09
C CYS A 259 -1.75 -1.49 19.19
N VAL A 260 -1.91 -1.81 17.91
CA VAL A 260 -0.86 -1.67 16.89
C VAL A 260 -1.17 -0.43 16.06
N ILE A 261 -0.29 0.57 16.14
CA ILE A 261 -0.39 1.80 15.38
C ILE A 261 0.35 1.66 14.07
N VAL A 262 -0.38 1.71 12.98
CA VAL A 262 0.10 1.51 11.60
C VAL A 262 0.33 2.84 10.89
N GLY A 263 -0.55 3.81 11.11
CA GLY A 263 -0.49 5.11 10.46
C GLY A 263 -1.19 6.21 11.23
N PHE A 264 -1.07 7.44 10.74
CA PHE A 264 -1.69 8.62 11.34
C PHE A 264 -2.48 9.41 10.31
N ARG A 265 -3.69 9.79 10.64
CA ARG A 265 -4.56 10.57 9.77
C ARG A 265 -4.07 12.01 9.58
N ASN A 266 -3.62 12.66 10.67
CA ASN A 266 -3.15 14.04 10.68
C ASN A 266 -2.01 14.24 11.68
N LYS A 267 -1.16 15.26 11.48
CA LYS A 267 -0.09 15.65 12.42
C LYS A 267 0.83 14.50 12.85
N VAL A 268 1.30 13.72 11.86
CA VAL A 268 2.12 12.49 12.05
C VAL A 268 3.24 12.68 13.07
N ILE A 269 3.98 13.80 12.97
CA ILE A 269 5.18 14.04 13.80
C ILE A 269 4.81 14.25 15.27
N SER A 270 3.88 15.16 15.54
CA SER A 270 3.49 15.48 16.92
C SER A 270 2.86 14.28 17.63
N ARG A 271 2.14 13.45 16.88
CA ARG A 271 1.55 12.21 17.39
C ARG A 271 2.58 11.12 17.61
N LEU A 272 3.54 10.95 16.70
CA LEU A 272 4.64 10.03 16.88
C LEU A 272 5.45 10.38 18.14
N ILE A 273 5.82 11.65 18.31
CA ILE A 273 6.51 12.14 19.50
C ILE A 273 5.67 11.89 20.75
N TYR A 274 4.39 12.21 20.71
CA TYR A 274 3.46 11.99 21.82
C TYR A 274 3.38 10.49 22.22
N PHE A 275 3.29 9.58 21.25
CA PHE A 275 3.28 8.13 21.49
C PHE A 275 4.61 7.62 22.01
N VAL A 276 5.75 8.10 21.48
CA VAL A 276 7.09 7.71 21.94
C VAL A 276 7.31 8.15 23.39
N ILE A 277 6.95 9.40 23.72
CA ILE A 277 7.07 9.91 25.11
C ILE A 277 6.15 9.12 26.05
N ARG A 278 4.89 8.90 25.66
CA ARG A 278 3.92 8.19 26.49
C ARG A 278 4.15 6.70 26.61
N LYS A 279 4.82 6.04 25.66
CA LYS A 279 5.25 4.66 25.78
C LYS A 279 6.15 4.45 27.01
N ARG A 280 6.97 5.44 27.34
CA ARG A 280 7.86 5.44 28.54
C ARG A 280 7.07 5.48 29.85
N PHE A 281 5.82 5.95 29.83
CA PHE A 281 4.93 6.04 30.99
C PHE A 281 3.76 5.04 30.91
N SER A 282 3.79 4.08 29.99
CA SER A 282 2.77 3.04 29.86
C SER A 282 3.00 1.96 30.92
N THR A 283 2.47 2.19 32.12
CA THR A 283 2.35 1.17 33.17
C THR A 283 1.06 0.39 32.96
N GLY A 284 1.13 -0.95 33.08
CA GLY A 284 -0.04 -1.82 33.00
C GLY A 284 0.06 -2.93 31.95
N ASP A 285 -0.97 -3.73 31.87
CA ASP A 285 -1.10 -4.93 31.04
C ASP A 285 -1.35 -4.65 29.54
N LYS A 286 -1.86 -3.46 29.20
CA LYS A 286 -2.22 -3.05 27.84
C LYS A 286 -1.01 -2.54 27.06
N LYS A 287 -0.80 -3.10 25.85
CA LYS A 287 0.43 -2.87 25.06
C LYS A 287 0.15 -1.99 23.86
N PHE A 288 0.99 -0.97 23.67
CA PHE A 288 1.02 -0.18 22.43
C PHE A 288 2.26 -0.53 21.62
N LYS A 289 2.05 -0.85 20.34
CA LYS A 289 3.13 -1.15 19.39
C LYS A 289 3.07 -0.21 18.22
N PHE A 290 4.22 0.24 17.77
CA PHE A 290 4.43 0.98 16.53
C PHE A 290 5.51 0.25 15.74
N PHE A 291 5.33 0.10 14.44
CA PHE A 291 6.31 -0.54 13.58
C PHE A 291 6.35 0.13 12.21
N VAL A 292 7.41 -0.12 11.49
CA VAL A 292 7.56 0.18 10.07
C VAL A 292 7.55 -1.15 9.35
N ALA A 293 6.64 -1.32 8.42
CA ALA A 293 6.50 -2.54 7.66
C ALA A 293 7.75 -2.82 6.83
N LYS A 294 8.16 -4.07 6.74
CA LYS A 294 9.34 -4.52 6.00
C LYS A 294 8.90 -5.45 4.88
N SER A 295 9.31 -5.14 3.66
CA SER A 295 9.10 -6.06 2.55
C SER A 295 9.94 -7.32 2.75
N ASN A 296 9.32 -8.48 2.64
CA ASN A 296 9.96 -9.77 2.61
C ASN A 296 9.14 -10.74 1.74
N GLN A 297 9.81 -11.76 1.24
CA GLN A 297 9.22 -12.72 0.32
C GLN A 297 8.21 -13.66 0.99
N GLU A 298 8.42 -14.02 2.26
CA GLU A 298 7.52 -14.91 3.01
C GLU A 298 6.12 -14.31 3.15
N ASP A 299 6.04 -13.01 3.48
CA ASP A 299 4.76 -12.32 3.59
C ASP A 299 4.04 -12.22 2.25
N LEU A 300 4.79 -11.99 1.15
CA LEU A 300 4.22 -11.99 -0.20
C LEU A 300 3.72 -13.39 -0.58
N ALA A 301 4.50 -14.45 -0.32
CA ALA A 301 4.07 -15.82 -0.57
C ALA A 301 2.81 -16.18 0.22
N PHE A 302 2.74 -15.80 1.49
CA PHE A 302 1.55 -16.00 2.32
C PHE A 302 0.33 -15.22 1.79
N MET A 303 0.52 -13.97 1.36
CA MET A 303 -0.54 -13.19 0.73
C MET A 303 -1.03 -13.84 -0.58
N LYS A 304 -0.11 -14.40 -1.38
CA LYS A 304 -0.45 -15.16 -2.59
C LYS A 304 -1.35 -16.36 -2.25
N GLU A 305 -0.99 -17.15 -1.25
CA GLU A 305 -1.81 -18.31 -0.81
C GLU A 305 -3.22 -17.87 -0.39
N LEU A 306 -3.35 -16.79 0.37
CA LEU A 306 -4.65 -16.26 0.77
C LEU A 306 -5.48 -15.78 -0.44
N MET A 307 -4.85 -15.17 -1.44
CA MET A 307 -5.52 -14.74 -2.67
C MET A 307 -5.95 -15.93 -3.54
N GLU A 308 -5.08 -16.92 -3.70
CA GLU A 308 -5.39 -18.14 -4.48
C GLU A 308 -6.50 -18.95 -3.82
N ALA A 309 -6.56 -18.97 -2.49
CA ALA A 309 -7.63 -19.58 -1.72
C ALA A 309 -8.94 -18.77 -1.68
N GLY A 310 -8.99 -17.59 -2.34
CA GLY A 310 -10.16 -16.71 -2.33
C GLY A 310 -10.46 -16.02 -0.99
N LYS A 311 -9.54 -16.12 -0.02
CA LYS A 311 -9.71 -15.50 1.31
C LYS A 311 -9.46 -13.99 1.30
N ILE A 312 -8.73 -13.50 0.30
CA ILE A 312 -8.41 -12.08 0.11
C ILE A 312 -8.63 -11.70 -1.35
N THR A 313 -9.30 -10.57 -1.54
CA THR A 313 -9.45 -9.92 -2.85
C THR A 313 -9.04 -8.45 -2.70
N PRO A 314 -8.08 -7.98 -3.52
CA PRO A 314 -7.70 -6.57 -3.52
C PRO A 314 -8.87 -5.68 -3.91
N VAL A 315 -9.15 -4.64 -3.13
CA VAL A 315 -10.15 -3.62 -3.46
C VAL A 315 -9.45 -2.50 -4.21
N ILE A 316 -9.76 -2.35 -5.50
CA ILE A 316 -9.22 -1.28 -6.35
C ILE A 316 -10.30 -0.21 -6.53
N ASP A 317 -10.03 0.99 -6.04
CA ASP A 317 -10.91 2.15 -6.17
C ASP A 317 -10.84 2.76 -7.56
N ARG A 318 -9.61 3.05 -8.02
CA ARG A 318 -9.37 3.70 -9.32
C ARG A 318 -8.12 3.17 -10.00
N ARG A 319 -8.18 3.23 -11.33
CA ARG A 319 -7.06 2.99 -12.24
C ARG A 319 -6.67 4.26 -12.93
N TYR A 320 -5.37 4.48 -13.09
CA TYR A 320 -4.78 5.60 -13.80
C TYR A 320 -3.71 5.09 -14.76
N GLN A 321 -3.54 5.73 -15.89
CA GLN A 321 -2.41 5.45 -16.78
C GLN A 321 -1.11 5.99 -16.18
N LEU A 322 0.05 5.48 -16.64
CA LEU A 322 1.36 5.93 -16.15
C LEU A 322 1.51 7.45 -16.20
N SER A 323 1.07 8.10 -17.28
CA SER A 323 1.09 9.56 -17.43
C SER A 323 0.23 10.32 -16.42
N GLU A 324 -0.77 9.66 -15.84
CA GLU A 324 -1.71 10.23 -14.86
C GLU A 324 -1.26 10.01 -13.41
N THR A 325 -0.05 9.50 -13.17
CA THR A 325 0.49 9.29 -11.82
C THR A 325 0.40 10.54 -10.92
N PRO A 326 0.65 11.78 -11.40
CA PRO A 326 0.46 12.97 -10.58
C PRO A 326 -0.96 13.11 -10.03
N GLN A 327 -1.97 12.83 -10.86
CA GLN A 327 -3.39 12.88 -10.49
C GLN A 327 -3.74 11.77 -9.48
N ALA A 328 -3.20 10.56 -9.68
CA ALA A 328 -3.38 9.43 -8.76
C ALA A 328 -2.84 9.75 -7.35
N ILE A 329 -1.65 10.35 -7.26
CA ILE A 329 -1.04 10.75 -5.97
C ILE A 329 -1.81 11.92 -5.33
N LYS A 330 -2.32 12.87 -6.11
CA LYS A 330 -3.21 13.93 -5.62
C LYS A 330 -4.48 13.35 -5.02
N TYR A 331 -5.14 12.44 -5.75
CA TYR A 331 -6.36 11.78 -5.31
C TYR A 331 -6.15 11.00 -4.01
N LEU A 332 -5.05 10.26 -3.89
CA LEU A 332 -4.69 9.64 -2.61
C LEU A 332 -4.58 10.69 -1.49
N GLY A 333 -3.98 11.84 -1.80
CA GLY A 333 -3.79 12.95 -0.86
C GLY A 333 -5.09 13.56 -0.33
N GLU A 334 -6.19 13.48 -1.07
CA GLU A 334 -7.51 13.93 -0.64
C GLU A 334 -8.12 13.06 0.45
N GLY A 335 -7.59 11.83 0.65
CA GLY A 335 -8.08 10.90 1.66
C GLY A 335 -9.45 10.30 1.36
N LYS A 336 -9.87 10.31 0.09
CA LYS A 336 -11.18 9.80 -0.37
C LYS A 336 -11.10 8.38 -0.94
N ALA A 337 -9.90 7.85 -1.15
CA ALA A 337 -9.71 6.53 -1.76
C ALA A 337 -10.36 5.41 -0.96
N ARG A 338 -11.08 4.52 -1.67
CA ARG A 338 -11.77 3.34 -1.14
C ARG A 338 -10.99 2.08 -1.52
N GLY A 339 -9.99 1.70 -0.73
CA GLY A 339 -9.04 0.65 -1.09
C GLY A 339 -7.80 1.21 -1.78
N LYS A 340 -7.34 0.55 -2.84
CA LYS A 340 -6.09 0.84 -3.54
C LYS A 340 -6.31 1.63 -4.83
N ILE A 341 -5.31 2.43 -5.17
CA ILE A 341 -5.21 3.14 -6.45
C ILE A 341 -4.12 2.43 -7.25
N VAL A 342 -4.42 2.06 -8.48
CA VAL A 342 -3.51 1.33 -9.36
C VAL A 342 -3.06 2.24 -10.50
N ILE A 343 -1.80 2.08 -10.90
CA ILE A 343 -1.22 2.66 -12.11
C ILE A 343 -1.05 1.54 -13.13
N THR A 344 -1.79 1.60 -14.22
CA THR A 344 -1.64 0.71 -15.38
C THR A 344 -0.52 1.23 -16.25
N ILE A 345 0.47 0.40 -16.56
CA ILE A 345 1.67 0.77 -17.30
C ILE A 345 1.64 0.17 -18.70
N VAL A 346 1.27 -1.09 -18.81
CA VAL A 346 1.01 -1.77 -20.08
C VAL A 346 -0.43 -2.27 -20.03
N ASP A 347 -1.24 -1.91 -21.02
CA ASP A 347 -2.57 -2.47 -21.18
C ASP A 347 -2.45 -3.97 -21.44
N ASP A 348 -2.75 -4.77 -20.43
CA ASP A 348 -2.89 -6.20 -20.57
C ASP A 348 -4.26 -6.46 -21.20
N GLN A 349 -4.31 -6.56 -22.55
CA GLN A 349 -5.53 -6.90 -23.31
C GLN A 349 -5.89 -8.38 -23.12
N GLN A 350 -5.84 -8.89 -21.90
CA GLN A 350 -6.59 -10.10 -21.58
C GLN A 350 -8.04 -9.71 -21.25
N PRO A 351 -9.04 -10.35 -21.88
CA PRO A 351 -10.43 -10.04 -21.60
C PRO A 351 -10.70 -10.20 -20.11
N SER A 352 -11.19 -9.12 -19.49
CA SER A 352 -11.59 -9.06 -18.10
C SER A 352 -12.56 -10.20 -17.77
N ARG A 353 -12.08 -11.23 -17.10
CA ARG A 353 -12.95 -12.26 -16.52
C ARG A 353 -13.49 -11.70 -15.19
N GLY A 354 -14.67 -11.10 -15.24
CA GLY A 354 -15.47 -10.70 -14.09
C GLY A 354 -16.00 -9.26 -14.19
N PRO A 355 -17.20 -8.99 -13.67
CA PRO A 355 -17.78 -7.65 -13.68
C PRO A 355 -16.90 -6.66 -12.91
N SER A 356 -16.76 -5.46 -13.46
CA SER A 356 -16.04 -4.39 -12.79
C SER A 356 -16.74 -4.09 -11.46
N THR A 357 -15.96 -3.86 -10.41
CA THR A 357 -16.46 -3.55 -9.06
C THR A 357 -17.38 -2.32 -8.97
N LYS A 358 -17.61 -1.60 -10.07
CA LYS A 358 -18.62 -0.55 -10.18
C LYS A 358 -20.06 -1.08 -10.17
N GLU A 359 -20.28 -2.31 -10.66
CA GLU A 359 -21.63 -2.89 -10.76
C GLU A 359 -22.05 -3.65 -9.49
N ALA A 360 -21.10 -3.96 -8.61
CA ALA A 360 -21.39 -4.66 -7.35
C ALA A 360 -21.87 -3.75 -6.21
N TRP A 361 -21.90 -2.41 -6.41
CA TRP A 361 -22.20 -1.43 -5.34
C TRP A 361 -23.23 -0.35 -5.73
N GLN A 362 -24.07 -0.61 -6.75
CA GLN A 362 -25.28 0.20 -7.04
C GLN A 362 -26.49 -0.29 -6.29
#